data_161891acd3ba569160de1c3d1f9dd1f8
#
_entry.id   161891acd3ba569160de1c3d1f9dd1f8
#
_cell.length_a   1.000
_cell.length_b   1.000
_cell.length_c   1.000
_cell.angle_alpha   90.00
_cell.angle_beta   90.00
_cell.angle_gamma   90.00
#
_symmetry.space_group_name_H-M   'P 1'
#
loop_
_entity.id
_entity.type
_entity.pdbx_description
1 polymer ?
#
loop_
_entity_poly.entity_id
_entity_poly.type
_entity_poly.pdbx_seq_one_letter_code
_entity_poly.pdbx_strand_id
1 'polypeptide(L)'
;MGVWTGGSSESWFDYDKLSRYRLLVNPETHSKIESGSKAFYLISVDVGRLSCQTVVTVFKVYPREDGYFCNVVNIYVIGRTEETKHFERQALDLKKIIAAFNPREIVIDGNGLGVGLLDFMAKPTTDIDGVVYPAYCPFNDDDYKVFRTKDSVNNVYCIKANSTLNSQIHSHCYTKIFSGRVKFLIKEQEAKNKLLSTKVGQKLSVESRIVRLMPHEMTTKLFEEMANLRLKKTGNGMDINLEQINTRYLKDKFSSLEYGLWRIKEIEEEEKKSWRKRANATRKLVFYTRGG
;
A
#
# COMPACT_ATOMS: atom_id res chain seq x y z
N MET A 1 -28.05 -10.29 5.67
CA MET A 1 -26.69 -9.80 5.82
C MET A 1 -26.28 -10.02 7.26
N GLY A 2 -25.33 -10.93 7.53
CA GLY A 2 -24.80 -11.13 8.89
C GLY A 2 -23.92 -9.95 9.27
N VAL A 3 -24.31 -9.21 10.27
CA VAL A 3 -23.44 -8.19 10.89
C VAL A 3 -22.36 -8.95 11.68
N TRP A 4 -21.11 -8.72 11.32
CA TRP A 4 -19.97 -9.24 12.08
C TRP A 4 -19.97 -8.58 13.46
N THR A 5 -20.36 -9.32 14.48
CA THR A 5 -20.38 -8.86 15.86
C THR A 5 -19.10 -9.33 16.55
N GLY A 6 -18.08 -8.46 16.58
CA GLY A 6 -16.90 -8.61 17.44
C GLY A 6 -15.88 -9.62 16.94
N GLY A 7 -14.59 -9.27 17.01
CA GLY A 7 -13.50 -10.18 16.74
C GLY A 7 -13.54 -11.40 17.65
N SER A 8 -13.16 -12.57 17.12
CA SER A 8 -12.97 -13.75 17.97
C SER A 8 -11.86 -13.42 18.99
N SER A 9 -11.93 -14.00 20.18
CA SER A 9 -10.86 -13.85 21.21
C SER A 9 -9.48 -14.33 20.71
N GLU A 10 -9.41 -14.97 19.53
CA GLU A 10 -8.21 -15.49 18.89
C GLU A 10 -7.62 -14.54 17.84
N SER A 11 -8.32 -13.45 17.47
CA SER A 11 -7.84 -12.53 16.45
C SER A 11 -6.56 -11.81 16.87
N TRP A 12 -5.56 -11.78 15.97
CA TRP A 12 -4.35 -10.98 16.15
C TRP A 12 -4.63 -9.48 16.19
N PHE A 13 -5.57 -9.03 15.35
CA PHE A 13 -6.01 -7.65 15.32
C PHE A 13 -7.41 -7.51 15.92
N ASP A 14 -7.49 -6.83 17.05
CA ASP A 14 -8.77 -6.46 17.65
C ASP A 14 -9.49 -5.41 16.80
N TYR A 15 -10.66 -5.77 16.27
CA TYR A 15 -11.43 -4.92 15.33
C TYR A 15 -11.82 -3.57 15.96
N ASP A 16 -12.20 -3.55 17.23
CA ASP A 16 -12.64 -2.32 17.92
C ASP A 16 -11.46 -1.39 18.16
N LYS A 17 -10.30 -1.94 18.52
CA LYS A 17 -9.07 -1.15 18.66
C LYS A 17 -8.62 -0.60 17.30
N LEU A 18 -8.66 -1.40 16.22
CA LEU A 18 -8.36 -0.94 14.86
C LEU A 18 -9.29 0.19 14.44
N SER A 19 -10.59 0.10 14.76
CA SER A 19 -11.60 1.09 14.34
C SER A 19 -11.29 2.50 14.85
N ARG A 20 -10.50 2.67 15.90
CA ARG A 20 -10.04 3.97 16.41
C ARG A 20 -9.15 4.74 15.45
N TYR A 21 -8.53 4.06 14.49
CA TYR A 21 -7.64 4.66 13.47
C TYR A 21 -8.38 5.02 12.18
N ARG A 22 -9.69 4.82 12.11
CA ARG A 22 -10.55 5.21 10.98
C ARG A 22 -10.93 6.68 11.10
N LEU A 23 -10.04 7.56 10.66
CA LEU A 23 -10.13 9.01 10.89
C LEU A 23 -10.23 9.84 9.61
N LEU A 24 -9.98 9.24 8.43
CA LEU A 24 -9.96 9.95 7.16
C LEU A 24 -11.37 9.99 6.57
N VAL A 25 -11.88 11.20 6.35
CA VAL A 25 -13.23 11.39 5.80
C VAL A 25 -13.25 11.23 4.28
N ASN A 26 -12.25 11.78 3.60
CA ASN A 26 -12.24 11.86 2.14
C ASN A 26 -11.17 10.93 1.56
N PRO A 27 -11.54 10.03 0.64
CA PRO A 27 -10.56 9.29 -0.13
C PRO A 27 -9.87 10.21 -1.14
N GLU A 28 -8.70 9.80 -1.61
CA GLU A 28 -8.01 10.45 -2.70
C GLU A 28 -8.01 9.52 -3.93
N THR A 29 -8.23 10.08 -5.11
CA THR A 29 -8.24 9.37 -6.39
C THR A 29 -7.10 9.82 -7.31
N HIS A 30 -6.40 10.87 -6.94
CA HIS A 30 -5.24 11.44 -7.61
C HIS A 30 -4.37 12.17 -6.59
N SER A 31 -3.18 12.56 -6.99
CA SER A 31 -2.25 13.28 -6.11
C SER A 31 -2.84 14.62 -5.63
N LYS A 32 -2.75 14.83 -4.31
CA LYS A 32 -3.13 16.07 -3.62
C LYS A 32 -1.99 16.57 -2.74
N ILE A 33 -0.76 16.50 -3.27
CA ILE A 33 0.42 17.04 -2.58
C ILE A 33 0.60 18.49 -2.99
N GLU A 34 0.64 19.38 -1.99
CA GLU A 34 0.91 20.79 -2.19
C GLU A 34 2.38 21.04 -2.53
N SER A 35 2.63 22.06 -3.34
CA SER A 35 4.01 22.46 -3.69
C SER A 35 4.81 22.78 -2.43
N GLY A 36 6.04 22.28 -2.36
CA GLY A 36 6.93 22.44 -1.20
C GLY A 36 6.70 21.46 -0.04
N SER A 37 5.66 20.64 -0.10
CA SER A 37 5.44 19.57 0.88
C SER A 37 6.48 18.46 0.74
N LYS A 38 6.96 17.92 1.87
CA LYS A 38 7.80 16.71 1.90
C LYS A 38 6.98 15.42 1.82
N ALA A 39 5.65 15.52 1.82
CA ALA A 39 4.79 14.35 1.68
C ALA A 39 4.98 13.70 0.31
N PHE A 40 4.75 12.39 0.25
CA PHE A 40 4.81 11.63 -1.00
C PHE A 40 3.77 10.51 -0.99
N TYR A 41 3.45 9.98 -2.18
CA TYR A 41 2.65 8.77 -2.28
C TYR A 41 3.58 7.56 -2.42
N LEU A 42 3.13 6.45 -1.84
CA LEU A 42 3.64 5.11 -2.08
C LEU A 42 2.46 4.22 -2.45
N ILE A 43 2.67 3.38 -3.45
CA ILE A 43 1.68 2.38 -3.88
C ILE A 43 2.23 1.01 -3.55
N SER A 44 1.40 0.14 -2.96
CA SER A 44 1.76 -1.25 -2.70
C SER A 44 0.75 -2.19 -3.35
N VAL A 45 1.26 -3.25 -3.96
CA VAL A 45 0.48 -4.18 -4.77
C VAL A 45 0.70 -5.61 -4.31
N ASP A 46 -0.39 -6.28 -3.95
CA ASP A 46 -0.43 -7.73 -3.81
C ASP A 46 -1.07 -8.31 -5.07
N VAL A 47 -0.33 -9.18 -5.77
CA VAL A 47 -0.69 -9.66 -7.11
C VAL A 47 -1.49 -10.94 -7.04
N GLY A 48 -2.74 -10.89 -7.46
CA GLY A 48 -3.63 -12.03 -7.53
C GLY A 48 -3.83 -12.58 -8.94
N ARG A 49 -4.16 -13.87 -9.02
CA ARG A 49 -4.59 -14.56 -10.24
C ARG A 49 -5.68 -15.57 -9.92
N LEU A 50 -6.59 -15.82 -10.86
CA LEU A 50 -7.65 -16.82 -10.75
C LEU A 50 -8.59 -16.57 -9.55
N SER A 51 -8.35 -17.20 -8.41
CA SER A 51 -9.16 -17.06 -7.18
C SER A 51 -8.77 -15.89 -6.29
N CYS A 52 -7.54 -15.34 -6.45
CA CYS A 52 -7.04 -14.21 -5.67
C CYS A 52 -7.29 -12.88 -6.39
N GLN A 53 -7.38 -11.79 -5.63
CA GLN A 53 -7.58 -10.43 -6.16
C GLN A 53 -6.23 -9.72 -6.24
N THR A 54 -5.99 -8.94 -7.31
CA THR A 54 -4.90 -7.97 -7.28
C THR A 54 -5.37 -6.74 -6.53
N VAL A 55 -4.71 -6.44 -5.44
CA VAL A 55 -5.05 -5.32 -4.56
C VAL A 55 -3.96 -4.27 -4.60
N VAL A 56 -4.38 -3.02 -4.73
CA VAL A 56 -3.51 -1.85 -4.78
C VAL A 56 -3.84 -0.93 -3.62
N THR A 57 -2.95 -0.80 -2.65
CA THR A 57 -3.09 0.11 -1.52
C THR A 57 -2.29 1.38 -1.78
N VAL A 58 -2.93 2.54 -1.64
CA VAL A 58 -2.32 3.86 -1.83
C VAL A 58 -2.11 4.53 -0.49
N PHE A 59 -0.85 4.84 -0.21
CA PHE A 59 -0.42 5.56 0.99
C PHE A 59 -0.03 6.99 0.64
N LYS A 60 -0.50 7.94 1.45
CA LYS A 60 0.08 9.29 1.52
C LYS A 60 0.95 9.36 2.77
N VAL A 61 2.24 9.55 2.56
CA VAL A 61 3.26 9.47 3.61
C VAL A 61 3.71 10.87 3.99
N TYR A 62 3.79 11.12 5.28
CA TYR A 62 4.22 12.39 5.86
C TYR A 62 5.49 12.17 6.69
N PRO A 63 6.68 12.53 6.15
CA PRO A 63 7.92 12.51 6.90
C PRO A 63 7.88 13.53 8.04
N ARG A 64 8.20 13.08 9.27
CA ARG A 64 8.33 13.92 10.46
C ARG A 64 9.60 13.55 11.21
N GLU A 65 10.07 14.43 12.09
CA GLU A 65 11.28 14.21 12.88
C GLU A 65 11.18 12.97 13.80
N ASP A 66 9.99 12.74 14.37
CA ASP A 66 9.67 11.61 15.25
C ASP A 66 9.33 10.31 14.50
N GLY A 67 9.33 10.34 13.17
CA GLY A 67 9.06 9.20 12.29
C GLY A 67 7.95 9.48 11.28
N TYR A 68 7.75 8.54 10.36
CA TYR A 68 6.79 8.69 9.27
C TYR A 68 5.37 8.35 9.69
N PHE A 69 4.42 9.20 9.28
CA PHE A 69 2.98 8.97 9.41
C PHE A 69 2.40 8.63 8.05
N CYS A 70 1.40 7.76 8.01
CA CYS A 70 0.81 7.26 6.78
C CYS A 70 -0.70 7.40 6.83
N ASN A 71 -1.28 7.91 5.75
CA ASN A 71 -2.71 7.84 5.50
C ASN A 71 -2.94 6.80 4.40
N VAL A 72 -3.73 5.76 4.66
CA VAL A 72 -4.26 4.86 3.62
C VAL A 72 -5.42 5.58 2.97
N VAL A 73 -5.16 6.21 1.83
CA VAL A 73 -6.11 7.13 1.18
C VAL A 73 -7.02 6.46 0.17
N ASN A 74 -6.62 5.30 -0.33
CA ASN A 74 -7.44 4.47 -1.21
C ASN A 74 -6.96 3.02 -1.24
N ILE A 75 -7.87 2.11 -1.57
CA ILE A 75 -7.58 0.70 -1.85
C ILE A 75 -8.37 0.34 -3.10
N TYR A 76 -7.66 -0.08 -4.15
CA TYR A 76 -8.27 -0.56 -5.38
C TYR A 76 -8.18 -2.08 -5.44
N VAL A 77 -9.21 -2.68 -6.01
CA VAL A 77 -9.21 -4.09 -6.39
C VAL A 77 -9.29 -4.13 -7.92
N ILE A 78 -8.22 -4.58 -8.55
CA ILE A 78 -8.19 -4.74 -9.99
C ILE A 78 -8.99 -6.00 -10.32
N GLY A 79 -10.00 -5.82 -11.17
CA GLY A 79 -10.95 -6.87 -11.54
C GLY A 79 -10.29 -8.07 -12.21
N ARG A 80 -10.93 -9.22 -12.06
CA ARG A 80 -10.58 -10.43 -12.83
C ARG A 80 -10.98 -10.24 -14.28
N THR A 81 -10.10 -10.60 -15.18
CA THR A 81 -10.47 -10.85 -16.56
C THR A 81 -10.32 -12.34 -16.83
N GLU A 82 -11.34 -12.96 -17.40
CA GLU A 82 -11.29 -14.36 -17.87
C GLU A 82 -10.40 -14.52 -19.11
N GLU A 83 -9.89 -13.40 -19.63
CA GLU A 83 -9.08 -13.33 -20.84
C GLU A 83 -7.65 -13.83 -20.62
N THR A 84 -7.08 -14.36 -21.69
CA THR A 84 -5.68 -14.83 -21.76
C THR A 84 -4.63 -13.74 -21.45
N LYS A 85 -5.01 -12.46 -21.54
CA LYS A 85 -4.16 -11.28 -21.30
C LYS A 85 -4.26 -10.70 -19.88
N HIS A 86 -4.42 -11.53 -18.92
CA HIS A 86 -4.70 -11.13 -17.53
C HIS A 86 -3.69 -10.13 -16.94
N PHE A 87 -2.39 -10.43 -17.01
CA PHE A 87 -1.35 -9.54 -16.47
C PHE A 87 -1.14 -8.26 -17.29
N GLU A 88 -1.33 -8.31 -18.61
CA GLU A 88 -1.27 -7.13 -19.46
C GLU A 88 -2.34 -6.10 -19.05
N ARG A 89 -3.57 -6.57 -18.85
CA ARG A 89 -4.68 -5.73 -18.40
C ARG A 89 -4.46 -5.18 -16.99
N GLN A 90 -4.02 -6.02 -16.05
CA GLN A 90 -3.70 -5.59 -14.70
C GLN A 90 -2.58 -4.54 -14.69
N ALA A 91 -1.53 -4.72 -15.51
CA ALA A 91 -0.45 -3.75 -15.64
C ALA A 91 -0.96 -2.40 -16.15
N LEU A 92 -1.85 -2.39 -17.15
CA LEU A 92 -2.43 -1.16 -17.66
C LEU A 92 -3.27 -0.44 -16.58
N ASP A 93 -4.13 -1.16 -15.87
CA ASP A 93 -4.96 -0.59 -14.82
C ASP A 93 -4.10 -0.05 -13.67
N LEU A 94 -3.03 -0.77 -13.29
CA LEU A 94 -2.06 -0.29 -12.31
C LEU A 94 -1.32 0.96 -12.79
N LYS A 95 -0.88 1.03 -14.04
CA LYS A 95 -0.22 2.20 -14.62
C LYS A 95 -1.12 3.45 -14.62
N LYS A 96 -2.42 3.28 -14.84
CA LYS A 96 -3.40 4.37 -14.70
C LYS A 96 -3.45 4.91 -13.28
N ILE A 97 -3.47 4.02 -12.28
CA ILE A 97 -3.42 4.42 -10.86
C ILE A 97 -2.09 5.14 -10.56
N ILE A 98 -0.96 4.61 -11.03
CA ILE A 98 0.36 5.22 -10.84
C ILE A 98 0.40 6.62 -11.45
N ALA A 99 -0.10 6.80 -12.67
CA ALA A 99 -0.15 8.10 -13.34
C ALA A 99 -1.00 9.13 -12.56
N ALA A 100 -2.11 8.68 -11.95
CA ALA A 100 -2.97 9.56 -11.15
C ALA A 100 -2.31 10.04 -9.85
N PHE A 101 -1.51 9.21 -9.19
CA PHE A 101 -0.90 9.54 -7.90
C PHE A 101 0.55 10.01 -7.98
N ASN A 102 1.27 9.68 -9.05
CA ASN A 102 2.70 9.95 -9.21
C ASN A 102 3.51 9.54 -7.95
N PRO A 103 3.52 8.25 -7.58
CA PRO A 103 4.13 7.78 -6.35
C PRO A 103 5.67 7.87 -6.40
N ARG A 104 6.28 8.11 -5.25
CA ARG A 104 7.73 8.02 -5.09
C ARG A 104 8.23 6.61 -5.41
N GLU A 105 7.55 5.60 -4.88
CA GLU A 105 7.86 4.19 -5.12
C GLU A 105 6.60 3.34 -5.21
N ILE A 106 6.74 2.21 -5.90
CA ILE A 106 5.71 1.20 -6.09
C ILE A 106 6.26 -0.11 -5.55
N VAL A 107 5.60 -0.69 -4.56
CA VAL A 107 5.97 -1.99 -3.99
C VAL A 107 5.16 -3.08 -4.68
N ILE A 108 5.83 -4.10 -5.20
CA ILE A 108 5.18 -5.27 -5.82
C ILE A 108 5.76 -6.54 -5.20
N ASP A 109 4.89 -7.47 -4.78
CA ASP A 109 5.36 -8.80 -4.37
C ASP A 109 5.99 -9.51 -5.58
N GLY A 110 7.30 -9.74 -5.49
CA GLY A 110 8.10 -10.39 -6.53
C GLY A 110 8.14 -11.92 -6.42
N ASN A 111 7.37 -12.51 -5.50
CA ASN A 111 7.26 -13.95 -5.42
C ASN A 111 6.17 -14.48 -6.37
N GLY A 112 6.45 -15.59 -7.05
CA GLY A 112 5.46 -16.31 -7.84
C GLY A 112 4.76 -15.46 -8.91
N LEU A 113 3.51 -15.09 -8.68
CA LEU A 113 2.66 -14.38 -9.66
C LEU A 113 3.10 -12.95 -9.95
N GLY A 114 3.80 -12.31 -9.01
CA GLY A 114 4.29 -10.94 -9.17
C GLY A 114 5.26 -10.78 -10.33
N VAL A 115 6.06 -11.81 -10.64
CA VAL A 115 6.97 -11.83 -11.79
C VAL A 115 6.20 -11.59 -13.11
N GLY A 116 5.06 -12.26 -13.27
CA GLY A 116 4.23 -12.10 -14.47
C GLY A 116 3.70 -10.66 -14.65
N LEU A 117 3.32 -9.98 -13.57
CA LEU A 117 2.91 -8.58 -13.63
C LEU A 117 4.11 -7.67 -13.91
N LEU A 118 5.27 -7.90 -13.27
CA LEU A 118 6.48 -7.11 -13.45
C LEU A 118 6.98 -7.10 -14.90
N ASP A 119 6.85 -8.21 -15.62
CA ASP A 119 7.22 -8.31 -17.04
C ASP A 119 6.42 -7.34 -17.94
N PHE A 120 5.16 -7.09 -17.61
CA PHE A 120 4.33 -6.11 -18.31
C PHE A 120 4.54 -4.69 -17.77
N MET A 121 4.83 -4.53 -16.49
CA MET A 121 5.18 -3.22 -15.92
C MET A 121 6.47 -2.66 -16.52
N ALA A 122 7.47 -3.51 -16.78
CA ALA A 122 8.77 -3.14 -17.35
C ALA A 122 8.73 -2.77 -18.83
N LYS A 123 7.57 -2.74 -19.46
CA LYS A 123 7.38 -2.33 -20.87
C LYS A 123 6.43 -1.13 -20.96
N PRO A 124 6.61 -0.20 -21.92
CA PRO A 124 5.61 0.84 -22.15
C PRO A 124 4.29 0.19 -22.61
N THR A 125 3.17 0.82 -22.28
CA THR A 125 1.83 0.31 -22.62
C THR A 125 0.97 1.45 -23.12
N THR A 126 0.21 1.24 -24.19
CA THR A 126 -0.75 2.21 -24.72
C THR A 126 -2.17 1.73 -24.38
N ASP A 127 -3.01 2.62 -23.89
CA ASP A 127 -4.41 2.30 -23.64
C ASP A 127 -5.28 2.47 -24.90
N ILE A 128 -6.57 2.18 -24.75
CA ILE A 128 -7.54 2.28 -25.84
C ILE A 128 -7.72 3.71 -26.38
N ASP A 129 -7.44 4.71 -25.55
CA ASP A 129 -7.56 6.13 -25.87
C ASP A 129 -6.26 6.68 -26.50
N GLY A 130 -5.25 5.82 -26.73
CA GLY A 130 -3.95 6.19 -27.26
C GLY A 130 -2.98 6.81 -26.27
N VAL A 131 -3.30 6.82 -24.96
CA VAL A 131 -2.40 7.32 -23.91
C VAL A 131 -1.28 6.31 -23.68
N VAL A 132 -0.03 6.78 -23.78
CA VAL A 132 1.15 5.97 -23.56
C VAL A 132 1.60 6.08 -22.10
N TYR A 133 1.68 4.95 -21.43
CA TYR A 133 2.23 4.84 -20.06
C TYR A 133 3.66 4.30 -20.16
N PRO A 134 4.63 4.87 -19.41
CA PRO A 134 6.01 4.44 -19.47
C PRO A 134 6.22 3.03 -18.91
N ALA A 135 7.41 2.50 -19.14
CA ALA A 135 7.91 1.35 -18.42
C ALA A 135 8.20 1.73 -16.96
N TYR A 136 7.73 0.91 -16.01
CA TYR A 136 8.07 1.02 -14.58
C TYR A 136 8.91 -0.19 -14.20
N CYS A 137 10.18 0.03 -13.86
CA CYS A 137 11.15 -1.05 -13.67
C CYS A 137 11.55 -1.19 -12.19
N PRO A 138 11.75 -2.44 -11.72
CA PRO A 138 12.37 -2.70 -10.43
C PRO A 138 13.78 -2.12 -10.36
N PHE A 139 14.09 -1.36 -9.30
CA PHE A 139 15.44 -0.84 -9.07
C PHE A 139 16.28 -1.74 -8.19
N ASN A 140 15.67 -2.66 -7.45
CA ASN A 140 16.32 -3.58 -6.52
C ASN A 140 16.34 -5.04 -7.00
N ASP A 141 16.03 -5.29 -8.28
CA ASP A 141 16.06 -6.62 -8.89
C ASP A 141 16.88 -6.58 -10.19
N ASP A 142 18.02 -7.27 -10.22
CA ASP A 142 18.94 -7.24 -11.35
C ASP A 142 18.44 -7.97 -12.58
N ASP A 143 17.47 -8.88 -12.45
CA ASP A 143 16.83 -9.56 -13.58
C ASP A 143 16.14 -8.56 -14.53
N TYR A 144 15.73 -7.41 -14.00
CA TYR A 144 15.09 -6.32 -14.76
C TYR A 144 16.06 -5.22 -15.23
N LYS A 145 17.36 -5.39 -15.03
CA LYS A 145 18.37 -4.38 -15.40
C LYS A 145 18.34 -4.01 -16.88
N VAL A 146 18.07 -4.99 -17.76
CA VAL A 146 18.00 -4.80 -19.21
C VAL A 146 16.84 -3.89 -19.64
N PHE A 147 15.79 -3.79 -18.83
CA PHE A 147 14.62 -2.94 -19.10
C PHE A 147 14.78 -1.50 -18.56
N ARG A 148 15.84 -1.22 -17.80
CA ARG A 148 16.12 0.12 -17.25
C ARG A 148 16.75 0.99 -18.33
N THR A 149 15.92 1.60 -19.16
CA THR A 149 16.33 2.52 -20.24
C THR A 149 16.22 3.97 -19.77
N LYS A 150 16.60 4.93 -20.65
CA LYS A 150 16.44 6.38 -20.37
C LYS A 150 14.97 6.80 -20.21
N ASP A 151 14.07 6.09 -20.88
CA ASP A 151 12.63 6.37 -20.90
C ASP A 151 11.85 5.57 -19.85
N SER A 152 12.53 4.72 -19.07
CA SER A 152 11.90 3.94 -18.01
C SER A 152 11.94 4.69 -16.68
N VAL A 153 10.87 4.53 -15.89
CA VAL A 153 10.78 5.01 -14.51
C VAL A 153 11.24 3.89 -13.58
N ASN A 154 12.38 4.08 -12.92
CA ASN A 154 12.99 3.06 -12.05
C ASN A 154 12.59 3.29 -10.59
N ASN A 155 11.31 3.07 -10.28
CA ASN A 155 10.74 3.31 -8.96
C ASN A 155 9.92 2.12 -8.41
N VAL A 156 10.04 0.95 -9.02
CA VAL A 156 9.42 -0.27 -8.49
C VAL A 156 10.37 -0.93 -7.49
N TYR A 157 9.88 -1.22 -6.30
CA TYR A 157 10.53 -2.02 -5.28
C TYR A 157 9.92 -3.42 -5.29
N CYS A 158 10.70 -4.40 -5.74
CA CYS A 158 10.31 -5.80 -5.77
C CYS A 158 10.57 -6.41 -4.39
N ILE A 159 9.51 -6.71 -3.61
CA ILE A 159 9.66 -7.38 -2.33
C ILE A 159 9.62 -8.91 -2.53
N LYS A 160 10.64 -9.62 -2.02
CA LYS A 160 10.73 -11.08 -2.04
C LYS A 160 10.80 -11.57 -0.59
N ALA A 161 9.63 -11.65 0.05
CA ALA A 161 9.55 -12.00 1.46
C ALA A 161 9.68 -13.51 1.67
N ASN A 162 10.59 -13.90 2.59
CA ASN A 162 10.69 -15.24 3.16
C ASN A 162 9.99 -15.29 4.54
N SER A 163 9.97 -16.44 5.21
CA SER A 163 9.28 -16.60 6.50
C SER A 163 9.78 -15.64 7.59
N THR A 164 11.09 -15.44 7.69
CA THR A 164 11.70 -14.53 8.68
C THR A 164 11.34 -13.07 8.39
N LEU A 165 11.42 -12.66 7.13
CA LEU A 165 11.03 -11.31 6.74
C LEU A 165 9.54 -11.09 6.94
N ASN A 166 8.68 -12.08 6.63
CA ASN A 166 7.24 -11.99 6.88
C ASN A 166 6.94 -11.78 8.37
N SER A 167 7.62 -12.50 9.26
CA SER A 167 7.49 -12.30 10.70
C SER A 167 7.79 -10.84 11.13
N GLN A 168 8.85 -10.26 10.56
CA GLN A 168 9.21 -8.86 10.82
C GLN A 168 8.20 -7.88 10.23
N ILE A 169 7.69 -8.15 9.04
CA ILE A 169 6.65 -7.36 8.36
C ILE A 169 5.38 -7.34 9.19
N HIS A 170 4.89 -8.50 9.65
CA HIS A 170 3.70 -8.62 10.50
C HIS A 170 3.86 -7.82 11.80
N SER A 171 4.98 -8.01 12.51
CA SER A 171 5.28 -7.28 13.74
C SER A 171 5.34 -5.76 13.53
N HIS A 172 6.00 -5.33 12.45
CA HIS A 172 6.09 -3.91 12.09
C HIS A 172 4.72 -3.32 11.78
N CYS A 173 3.92 -4.00 10.95
CA CYS A 173 2.58 -3.58 10.59
C CYS A 173 1.72 -3.35 11.85
N TYR A 174 1.70 -4.33 12.76
CA TYR A 174 1.00 -4.22 14.04
C TYR A 174 1.46 -3.00 14.84
N THR A 175 2.76 -2.89 15.07
CA THR A 175 3.34 -1.79 15.88
C THR A 175 3.07 -0.42 15.24
N LYS A 176 3.21 -0.29 13.92
CA LYS A 176 3.01 0.97 13.19
C LYS A 176 1.56 1.44 13.29
N ILE A 177 0.58 0.53 13.19
CA ILE A 177 -0.85 0.85 13.33
C ILE A 177 -1.16 1.25 14.77
N PHE A 178 -0.83 0.39 15.75
CA PHE A 178 -1.21 0.61 17.15
C PHE A 178 -0.42 1.74 17.84
N SER A 179 0.68 2.21 17.24
CA SER A 179 1.33 3.46 17.64
C SER A 179 0.63 4.73 17.12
N GLY A 180 -0.49 4.60 16.40
CA GLY A 180 -1.26 5.73 15.85
C GLY A 180 -0.62 6.41 14.64
N ARG A 181 0.37 5.75 14.01
CA ARG A 181 1.09 6.30 12.86
C ARG A 181 0.45 5.97 11.52
N VAL A 182 -0.65 5.22 11.51
CA VAL A 182 -1.43 4.91 10.32
C VAL A 182 -2.87 5.34 10.54
N LYS A 183 -3.44 6.04 9.55
CA LYS A 183 -4.85 6.43 9.55
C LYS A 183 -5.55 5.82 8.34
N PHE A 184 -6.81 5.48 8.54
CA PHE A 184 -7.66 4.83 7.55
C PHE A 184 -8.93 5.62 7.31
N LEU A 185 -9.62 5.33 6.21
CA LEU A 185 -10.92 5.93 5.90
C LEU A 185 -11.97 5.52 6.92
N ILE A 186 -12.88 6.44 7.25
CA ILE A 186 -14.04 6.20 8.12
C ILE A 186 -14.92 5.07 7.61
N LYS A 187 -15.82 4.56 8.45
CA LYS A 187 -16.76 3.49 8.07
C LYS A 187 -17.64 3.96 6.90
N GLU A 188 -17.97 3.04 6.02
CA GLU A 188 -18.80 3.32 4.83
C GLU A 188 -20.12 3.99 5.21
N GLN A 189 -20.81 3.48 6.24
CA GLN A 189 -22.07 4.06 6.69
C GLN A 189 -21.92 5.51 7.17
N GLU A 190 -20.84 5.83 7.87
CA GLU A 190 -20.56 7.20 8.29
C GLU A 190 -20.25 8.10 7.08
N ALA A 191 -19.46 7.59 6.14
CA ALA A 191 -19.16 8.30 4.90
C ALA A 191 -20.42 8.56 4.07
N LYS A 192 -21.32 7.58 3.97
CA LYS A 192 -22.61 7.71 3.30
C LYS A 192 -23.48 8.78 3.96
N ASN A 193 -23.59 8.78 5.28
CA ASN A 193 -24.34 9.78 6.00
C ASN A 193 -23.78 11.19 5.76
N LYS A 194 -22.44 11.36 5.82
CA LYS A 194 -21.78 12.63 5.52
C LYS A 194 -21.99 13.06 4.07
N LEU A 195 -21.91 12.13 3.11
CA LEU A 195 -22.17 12.43 1.70
C LEU A 195 -23.61 12.93 1.49
N LEU A 196 -24.60 12.22 2.04
CA LEU A 196 -26.01 12.54 1.88
C LEU A 196 -26.46 13.78 2.68
N SER A 197 -25.69 14.22 3.68
CA SER A 197 -25.95 15.48 4.38
C SER A 197 -25.63 16.72 3.53
N THR A 198 -24.90 16.56 2.42
CA THR A 198 -24.54 17.66 1.53
C THR A 198 -25.50 17.79 0.36
N LYS A 199 -25.80 19.04 -0.08
CA LYS A 199 -26.63 19.30 -1.28
C LYS A 199 -26.05 18.64 -2.54
N VAL A 200 -24.71 18.57 -2.65
CA VAL A 200 -24.02 17.92 -3.78
C VAL A 200 -24.22 16.41 -3.73
N GLY A 201 -24.02 15.80 -2.57
CA GLY A 201 -24.17 14.34 -2.42
C GLY A 201 -25.59 13.84 -2.66
N GLN A 202 -26.61 14.64 -2.29
CA GLN A 202 -28.02 14.31 -2.56
C GLN A 202 -28.34 14.29 -4.05
N LYS A 203 -27.67 15.11 -4.87
CA LYS A 203 -27.90 15.19 -6.32
C LYS A 203 -27.10 14.17 -7.14
N LEU A 204 -26.18 13.43 -6.52
CA LEU A 204 -25.40 12.41 -7.22
C LEU A 204 -26.30 11.23 -7.64
N SER A 205 -25.98 10.66 -8.83
CA SER A 205 -26.57 9.38 -9.23
C SER A 205 -26.14 8.25 -8.29
N VAL A 206 -26.86 7.15 -8.33
CA VAL A 206 -26.55 5.95 -7.51
C VAL A 206 -25.13 5.45 -7.82
N GLU A 207 -24.78 5.36 -9.09
CA GLU A 207 -23.45 4.92 -9.58
C GLU A 207 -22.34 5.84 -9.05
N SER A 208 -22.54 7.15 -9.13
CA SER A 208 -21.58 8.13 -8.61
C SER A 208 -21.39 8.03 -7.10
N ARG A 209 -22.46 7.70 -6.36
CA ARG A 209 -22.36 7.45 -4.91
C ARG A 209 -21.58 6.16 -4.62
N ILE A 210 -21.85 5.09 -5.36
CA ILE A 210 -21.13 3.82 -5.23
C ILE A 210 -19.62 4.05 -5.45
N VAL A 211 -19.24 4.71 -6.53
CA VAL A 211 -17.82 5.02 -6.82
C VAL A 211 -17.16 5.81 -5.69
N ARG A 212 -17.86 6.80 -5.12
CA ARG A 212 -17.31 7.61 -4.01
C ARG A 212 -17.20 6.85 -2.68
N LEU A 213 -18.07 5.88 -2.45
CA LEU A 213 -18.09 5.09 -1.22
C LEU A 213 -17.21 3.84 -1.29
N MET A 214 -16.87 3.37 -2.50
CA MET A 214 -16.05 2.20 -2.73
C MET A 214 -14.74 2.16 -1.89
N PRO A 215 -13.95 3.26 -1.78
CA PRO A 215 -12.73 3.24 -0.96
C PRO A 215 -13.01 2.98 0.53
N HIS A 216 -14.13 3.46 1.06
CA HIS A 216 -14.56 3.22 2.44
C HIS A 216 -14.97 1.76 2.65
N GLU A 217 -15.68 1.18 1.68
CA GLU A 217 -16.03 -0.25 1.66
C GLU A 217 -14.78 -1.12 1.63
N MET A 218 -13.83 -0.82 0.73
CA MET A 218 -12.57 -1.56 0.64
C MET A 218 -11.77 -1.47 1.94
N THR A 219 -11.78 -0.32 2.61
CA THR A 219 -11.18 -0.17 3.95
C THR A 219 -11.89 -1.03 4.99
N THR A 220 -13.22 -1.15 4.92
CA THR A 220 -13.97 -2.04 5.83
C THR A 220 -13.60 -3.50 5.57
N LYS A 221 -13.52 -3.92 4.32
CA LYS A 221 -13.07 -5.29 3.95
C LYS A 221 -11.63 -5.58 4.39
N LEU A 222 -10.72 -4.59 4.33
CA LEU A 222 -9.37 -4.73 4.90
C LEU A 222 -9.43 -5.02 6.40
N PHE A 223 -10.27 -4.31 7.15
CA PHE A 223 -10.43 -4.52 8.59
C PHE A 223 -11.03 -5.88 8.92
N GLU A 224 -11.93 -6.38 8.09
CA GLU A 224 -12.49 -7.74 8.21
C GLU A 224 -11.40 -8.79 7.93
N GLU A 225 -10.56 -8.60 6.90
CA GLU A 225 -9.41 -9.47 6.65
C GLU A 225 -8.45 -9.49 7.84
N MET A 226 -8.10 -8.31 8.40
CA MET A 226 -7.21 -8.21 9.57
C MET A 226 -7.81 -8.89 10.81
N ALA A 227 -9.10 -8.69 11.08
CA ALA A 227 -9.79 -9.34 12.19
C ALA A 227 -9.92 -10.87 12.01
N ASN A 228 -9.80 -11.36 10.79
CA ASN A 228 -9.80 -12.80 10.48
C ASN A 228 -8.42 -13.46 10.59
N LEU A 229 -7.39 -12.75 11.05
CA LEU A 229 -6.03 -13.28 11.21
C LEU A 229 -5.77 -13.65 12.68
N ARG A 230 -5.16 -14.79 12.90
CA ARG A 230 -4.68 -15.23 14.21
C ARG A 230 -3.22 -15.68 14.14
N LEU A 231 -2.57 -15.74 15.28
CA LEU A 231 -1.25 -16.34 15.40
C LEU A 231 -1.31 -17.84 15.11
N LYS A 232 -0.53 -18.29 14.14
CA LYS A 232 -0.31 -19.70 13.93
C LYS A 232 0.63 -20.23 15.01
N LYS A 233 0.23 -21.27 15.72
CA LYS A 233 1.08 -21.97 16.68
C LYS A 233 2.17 -22.73 15.91
N THR A 234 3.39 -22.18 15.92
CA THR A 234 4.59 -22.85 15.35
C THR A 234 5.44 -23.39 16.49
N GLY A 235 6.02 -24.59 16.31
CA GLY A 235 6.75 -25.28 17.37
C GLY A 235 8.02 -24.57 17.86
N ASN A 236 8.55 -23.58 17.14
CA ASN A 236 9.81 -22.88 17.45
C ASN A 236 9.65 -21.50 18.11
N GLY A 237 8.44 -21.05 18.39
CA GLY A 237 8.14 -19.92 19.31
C GLY A 237 8.68 -18.52 18.98
N MET A 238 9.54 -18.34 17.98
CA MET A 238 10.21 -17.06 17.70
C MET A 238 9.59 -16.27 16.54
N ASP A 239 8.99 -16.94 15.56
CA ASP A 239 8.45 -16.28 14.37
C ASP A 239 6.95 -16.01 14.49
N ILE A 240 6.55 -14.80 14.17
CA ILE A 240 5.14 -14.40 14.04
C ILE A 240 4.65 -14.88 12.68
N ASN A 241 3.87 -15.96 12.69
CA ASN A 241 3.17 -16.44 11.51
C ASN A 241 1.67 -16.19 11.70
N LEU A 242 1.03 -15.62 10.69
CA LEU A 242 -0.42 -15.37 10.70
C LEU A 242 -1.13 -16.36 9.79
N GLU A 243 -2.24 -16.90 10.29
CA GLU A 243 -3.15 -17.73 9.51
C GLU A 243 -4.58 -17.17 9.58
N GLN A 244 -5.38 -17.48 8.58
CA GLN A 244 -6.78 -17.09 8.54
C GLN A 244 -7.59 -17.97 9.50
N ILE A 245 -8.44 -17.36 10.33
CA ILE A 245 -9.40 -18.05 11.19
C ILE A 245 -10.41 -18.75 10.30
N ASN A 246 -10.91 -18.06 9.28
CA ASN A 246 -11.80 -18.59 8.26
C ASN A 246 -11.15 -18.41 6.87
N THR A 247 -10.78 -19.51 6.25
CA THR A 247 -10.08 -19.56 4.94
C THR A 247 -10.93 -19.09 3.75
N ARG A 248 -12.24 -18.87 3.95
CA ARG A 248 -13.13 -18.30 2.90
C ARG A 248 -12.90 -16.80 2.70
N TYR A 249 -12.34 -16.10 3.70
CA TYR A 249 -11.96 -14.70 3.56
C TYR A 249 -10.56 -14.61 2.93
N LEU A 250 -10.37 -13.66 2.02
CA LEU A 250 -9.08 -13.36 1.44
C LEU A 250 -8.22 -12.62 2.46
N LYS A 251 -6.92 -12.48 2.17
CA LYS A 251 -5.97 -11.64 2.93
C LYS A 251 -5.19 -10.67 2.05
N ASP A 252 -5.61 -10.52 0.80
CA ASP A 252 -4.87 -9.80 -0.24
C ASP A 252 -4.75 -8.30 0.09
N LYS A 253 -5.78 -7.71 0.73
CA LYS A 253 -5.73 -6.30 1.18
C LYS A 253 -4.76 -6.11 2.34
N PHE A 254 -4.73 -7.08 3.26
CA PHE A 254 -3.78 -7.07 4.36
C PHE A 254 -2.33 -7.22 3.84
N SER A 255 -2.07 -8.14 2.92
CA SER A 255 -0.74 -8.31 2.31
C SER A 255 -0.27 -7.04 1.61
N SER A 256 -1.14 -6.42 0.81
CA SER A 256 -0.84 -5.14 0.16
C SER A 256 -0.55 -4.01 1.18
N LEU A 257 -1.30 -3.96 2.30
CA LEU A 257 -1.07 -2.98 3.37
C LEU A 257 0.30 -3.17 4.03
N GLU A 258 0.62 -4.38 4.46
CA GLU A 258 1.82 -4.65 5.26
C GLU A 258 3.11 -4.49 4.46
N TYR A 259 3.15 -4.89 3.18
CA TYR A 259 4.30 -4.67 2.31
C TYR A 259 4.57 -3.18 2.08
N GLY A 260 3.52 -2.39 1.89
CA GLY A 260 3.65 -0.93 1.79
C GLY A 260 4.20 -0.30 3.08
N LEU A 261 3.68 -0.68 4.24
CA LEU A 261 4.16 -0.18 5.53
C LEU A 261 5.62 -0.59 5.80
N TRP A 262 6.01 -1.78 5.38
CA TRP A 262 7.40 -2.24 5.48
C TRP A 262 8.34 -1.36 4.63
N ARG A 263 8.01 -1.12 3.36
CA ARG A 263 8.85 -0.28 2.50
C ARG A 263 8.94 1.17 3.02
N ILE A 264 7.86 1.71 3.56
CA ILE A 264 7.87 3.04 4.21
C ILE A 264 8.85 3.08 5.38
N LYS A 265 8.95 2.01 6.18
CA LYS A 265 9.96 1.88 7.24
C LYS A 265 11.37 1.89 6.68
N GLU A 266 11.63 1.11 5.63
CA GLU A 266 12.97 1.05 5.01
C GLU A 266 13.38 2.41 4.46
N ILE A 267 12.49 3.13 3.76
CA ILE A 267 12.72 4.50 3.28
C ILE A 267 13.05 5.44 4.44
N GLU A 268 12.31 5.36 5.55
CA GLU A 268 12.56 6.15 6.75
C GLU A 268 13.96 5.88 7.32
N GLU A 269 14.37 4.62 7.38
CA GLU A 269 15.69 4.20 7.86
C GLU A 269 16.82 4.64 6.92
N GLU A 270 16.63 4.51 5.60
CA GLU A 270 17.58 4.97 4.57
C GLU A 270 17.81 6.48 4.66
N GLU A 271 16.76 7.26 4.81
CA GLU A 271 16.87 8.71 4.98
C GLU A 271 17.57 9.09 6.29
N LYS A 272 17.22 8.46 7.41
CA LYS A 272 17.90 8.69 8.70
C LYS A 272 19.39 8.37 8.61
N LYS A 273 19.80 7.31 7.94
CA LYS A 273 21.20 6.96 7.70
C LYS A 273 21.92 8.02 6.83
N SER A 274 21.26 8.49 5.78
CA SER A 274 21.76 9.55 4.91
C SER A 274 21.98 10.87 5.66
N TRP A 275 21.01 11.29 6.48
CA TRP A 275 21.13 12.49 7.31
C TRP A 275 22.28 12.40 8.30
N ARG A 276 22.46 11.27 8.99
CA ARG A 276 23.58 11.04 9.92
C ARG A 276 24.93 11.13 9.20
N LYS A 277 25.05 10.54 8.00
CA LYS A 277 26.28 10.63 7.19
C LYS A 277 26.62 12.08 6.81
N ARG A 278 25.63 12.86 6.37
CA ARG A 278 25.81 14.29 6.02
C ARG A 278 26.22 15.11 7.24
N ALA A 279 25.55 14.95 8.37
CA ALA A 279 25.88 15.64 9.61
C ALA A 279 27.31 15.35 10.09
N ASN A 280 27.75 14.10 10.00
CA ASN A 280 29.12 13.70 10.35
C ASN A 280 30.17 14.25 9.37
N ALA A 281 29.86 14.31 8.07
CA ALA A 281 30.75 14.93 7.08
C ALA A 281 30.90 16.43 7.32
N THR A 282 29.81 17.14 7.61
CA THR A 282 29.82 18.56 7.94
C THR A 282 30.63 18.84 9.24
N ARG A 283 30.47 18.00 10.27
CA ARG A 283 31.29 18.12 11.49
C ARG A 283 32.77 17.95 11.21
N LYS A 284 33.17 16.97 10.40
CA LYS A 284 34.60 16.78 10.01
C LYS A 284 35.16 18.02 9.29
N LEU A 285 34.41 18.60 8.36
CA LEU A 285 34.84 19.83 7.66
C LEU A 285 35.07 21.00 8.61
N VAL A 286 34.20 21.20 9.60
CA VAL A 286 34.34 22.29 10.60
C VAL A 286 35.56 22.08 11.49
N PHE A 287 35.96 20.84 11.78
CA PHE A 287 37.18 20.59 12.56
C PHE A 287 38.46 20.87 11.76
N TYR A 288 38.46 20.61 10.44
CA TYR A 288 39.62 20.90 9.57
C TYR A 288 39.83 22.39 9.29
N THR A 289 38.77 23.20 9.33
CA THR A 289 38.88 24.68 9.10
C THR A 289 39.22 25.48 10.35
N ARG A 290 39.19 24.89 11.56
CA ARG A 290 39.57 25.56 12.82
C ARG A 290 40.97 25.21 13.33
N GLY A 291 41.71 24.37 12.62
CA GLY A 291 43.05 23.89 12.96
C GLY A 291 44.14 24.40 12.02
N GLY A 292 43.88 25.50 11.28
CA GLY A 292 44.87 26.18 10.42
C GLY A 292 45.16 27.59 10.94
#